data_61fb1011f7c14e9f146718f3072a751f
#
_entry.id   61fb1011f7c14e9f146718f3072a751f
#
_cell.length_a   1.000
_cell.length_b   1.000
_cell.length_c   1.000
_cell.angle_alpha   90.00
_cell.angle_beta   90.00
_cell.angle_gamma   90.00
#
_symmetry.space_group_name_H-M   'P 1'
#
loop_
_entity.id
_entity.type
_entity.pdbx_description
1 polymer ?
#
loop_
_entity_poly.entity_id
_entity_poly.type
_entity_poly.pdbx_seq_one_letter_code
_entity_poly.pdbx_strand_id
1 'polypeptide(L)'
;MGNRTIGRYIITDTKICHGQPVFRGTRILVADVLEQVASDMAWEAIIEEWRGAITKDAISEAVKLASKALVSHVPDLVVTG
;
A
#
# COMPACT_ATOMS: atom_id res chain seq x y z
N MET A 1 11.76 17.36 5.15
CA MET A 1 10.43 17.52 4.59
C MET A 1 10.05 16.51 3.53
N GLY A 2 10.40 15.30 3.68
CA GLY A 2 10.16 14.27 2.71
C GLY A 2 8.91 13.44 2.93
N ASN A 3 8.14 13.72 3.99
CA ASN A 3 7.04 12.82 4.26
C ASN A 3 5.70 13.43 3.85
N ARG A 4 4.81 12.57 3.39
CA ARG A 4 3.45 12.92 3.00
C ARG A 4 2.50 11.89 3.52
N THR A 5 1.40 12.37 4.08
CA THR A 5 0.29 11.50 4.47
C THR A 5 -0.60 11.27 3.27
N ILE A 6 -0.69 10.04 2.81
CA ILE A 6 -1.55 9.68 1.69
C ILE A 6 -2.93 9.29 2.18
N GLY A 7 -2.98 8.66 3.33
CA GLY A 7 -4.21 8.24 3.97
C GLY A 7 -3.99 8.16 5.46
N ARG A 8 -4.97 7.59 6.17
CA ARG A 8 -4.87 7.47 7.62
C ARG A 8 -3.72 6.56 8.04
N TYR A 9 -3.49 5.50 7.29
CA TYR A 9 -2.50 4.46 7.63
C TYR A 9 -1.30 4.45 6.70
N ILE A 10 -1.27 5.28 5.68
CA ILE A 10 -0.26 5.21 4.62
C ILE A 10 0.41 6.55 4.46
N ILE A 11 1.73 6.53 4.43
CA ILE A 11 2.55 7.72 4.22
C ILE A 11 3.65 7.43 3.20
N THR A 12 4.24 8.50 2.69
CA THR A 12 5.50 8.43 1.97
C THR A 12 6.52 9.25 2.72
N ASP A 13 7.76 8.82 2.72
CA ASP A 13 8.86 9.54 3.34
C ASP A 13 10.11 9.24 2.53
N THR A 14 10.74 10.28 1.99
CA THR A 14 11.93 10.11 1.15
C THR A 14 13.07 9.41 1.87
N LYS A 15 13.05 9.41 3.19
CA LYS A 15 14.05 8.73 4.02
C LYS A 15 13.73 7.26 4.28
N ILE A 16 12.54 6.82 3.90
CA ILE A 16 12.09 5.45 4.14
C ILE A 16 11.75 4.81 2.80
N CYS A 17 12.42 3.69 2.50
CA CYS A 17 12.14 2.91 1.30
C CYS A 17 12.10 3.74 0.03
N HIS A 18 12.99 4.74 -0.06
CA HIS A 18 13.12 5.61 -1.24
C HIS A 18 11.85 6.37 -1.58
N GLY A 19 11.05 6.69 -0.58
CA GLY A 19 9.83 7.46 -0.79
C GLY A 19 8.63 6.65 -1.29
N GLN A 20 8.75 5.34 -1.34
CA GLN A 20 7.61 4.51 -1.70
C GLN A 20 6.60 4.48 -0.56
N PRO A 21 5.31 4.30 -0.87
CA PRO A 21 4.28 4.24 0.17
C PRO A 21 4.55 3.11 1.16
N VAL A 22 4.49 3.44 2.44
CA VAL A 22 4.63 2.48 3.53
C VAL A 22 3.48 2.68 4.50
N PHE A 23 3.23 1.67 5.32
CA PHE A 23 2.28 1.83 6.42
C PHE A 23 2.91 2.67 7.51
N ARG A 24 2.12 3.63 8.02
CA ARG A 24 2.57 4.58 9.03
C ARG A 24 3.22 3.85 10.21
N GLY A 25 4.38 4.35 10.62
CA GLY A 25 5.11 3.77 11.75
C GLY A 25 5.85 2.49 11.44
N THR A 26 5.90 2.09 10.18
CA THR A 26 6.60 0.88 9.75
C THR A 26 7.46 1.15 8.53
N ARG A 27 8.24 0.15 8.13
CA ARG A 27 8.92 0.15 6.83
C ARG A 27 8.29 -0.88 5.89
N ILE A 28 7.05 -1.28 6.19
CA ILE A 28 6.34 -2.25 5.38
C ILE A 28 5.80 -1.55 4.13
N LEU A 29 6.25 -1.98 2.97
CA LEU A 29 5.80 -1.42 1.71
C LEU A 29 4.35 -1.80 1.46
N VAL A 30 3.55 -0.81 1.11
CA VAL A 30 2.16 -1.05 0.70
C VAL A 30 2.12 -1.99 -0.49
N ALA A 31 3.07 -1.86 -1.43
CA ALA A 31 3.14 -2.72 -2.60
C ALA A 31 3.29 -4.19 -2.23
N ASP A 32 4.07 -4.51 -1.19
CA ASP A 32 4.25 -5.90 -0.75
C ASP A 32 2.95 -6.49 -0.22
N VAL A 33 2.21 -5.70 0.54
CA VAL A 33 0.93 -6.16 1.08
C VAL A 33 -0.09 -6.34 -0.04
N LEU A 34 -0.11 -5.42 -1.01
CA LEU A 34 -0.99 -5.54 -2.16
C LEU A 34 -0.67 -6.79 -2.98
N GLU A 35 0.60 -7.16 -3.10
CA GLU A 35 0.98 -8.39 -3.76
C GLU A 35 0.47 -9.62 -3.01
N GLN A 36 0.51 -9.58 -1.69
CA GLN A 36 -0.03 -10.67 -0.88
C GLN A 36 -1.54 -10.81 -1.08
N VAL A 37 -2.25 -9.68 -1.16
CA VAL A 37 -3.68 -9.68 -1.48
C VAL A 37 -3.91 -10.29 -2.87
N ALA A 38 -3.11 -9.89 -3.83
CA ALA A 38 -3.21 -10.40 -5.21
C ALA A 38 -2.89 -11.89 -5.30
N SER A 39 -2.07 -12.40 -4.39
CA SER A 39 -1.71 -13.82 -4.31
C SER A 39 -2.75 -14.65 -3.56
N ASP A 40 -3.90 -14.06 -3.27
CA ASP A 40 -5.03 -14.74 -2.64
C ASP A 40 -4.76 -15.13 -1.18
N MET A 41 -3.83 -14.45 -0.52
CA MET A 41 -3.65 -14.63 0.92
C MET A 41 -4.83 -14.04 1.68
N ALA A 42 -5.32 -14.78 2.66
CA ALA A 42 -6.33 -14.25 3.55
C ALA A 42 -5.76 -13.05 4.33
N TRP A 43 -6.58 -12.04 4.56
CA TRP A 43 -6.12 -10.83 5.25
C TRP A 43 -5.59 -11.12 6.64
N GLU A 44 -6.19 -12.07 7.34
CA GLU A 44 -5.72 -12.51 8.65
C GLU A 44 -4.31 -13.09 8.57
N ALA A 45 -4.02 -13.84 7.51
CA ALA A 45 -2.70 -14.42 7.29
C ALA A 45 -1.68 -13.32 6.97
N ILE A 46 -2.08 -12.29 6.22
CA ILE A 46 -1.21 -11.15 5.93
C ILE A 46 -0.84 -10.42 7.23
N ILE A 47 -1.84 -10.17 8.06
CA ILE A 47 -1.63 -9.48 9.34
C ILE A 47 -0.67 -10.30 10.21
N GLU A 48 -0.84 -11.61 10.24
CA GLU A 48 0.02 -12.50 11.01
C GLU A 48 1.45 -12.51 10.46
N GLU A 49 1.60 -12.49 9.13
CA GLU A 49 2.90 -12.43 8.46
C GLU A 49 3.69 -11.21 8.94
N TRP A 50 3.02 -10.10 9.11
CA TRP A 50 3.64 -8.86 9.56
C TRP A 50 3.53 -8.65 11.07
N ARG A 51 3.19 -9.71 11.81
CA ARG A 51 3.16 -9.75 13.26
C ARG A 51 2.26 -8.67 13.87
N GLY A 52 1.16 -8.39 13.24
CA GLY A 52 0.20 -7.40 13.72
C GLY A 52 0.62 -5.95 13.55
N ALA A 53 1.73 -5.69 12.84
CA ALA A 53 2.18 -4.31 12.60
C ALA A 53 1.21 -3.53 11.73
N ILE A 54 0.38 -4.22 10.95
CA ILE A 54 -0.67 -3.59 10.16
C ILE A 54 -2.01 -4.19 10.53
N THR A 55 -3.08 -3.43 10.33
CA THR A 55 -4.43 -3.85 10.68
C THR A 55 -5.25 -4.11 9.43
N LYS A 56 -6.40 -4.71 9.62
CA LYS A 56 -7.36 -4.93 8.55
C LYS A 56 -7.78 -3.61 7.90
N ASP A 57 -7.99 -2.58 8.73
CA ASP A 57 -8.34 -1.25 8.22
C ASP A 57 -7.24 -0.67 7.36
N ALA A 58 -5.99 -0.90 7.72
CA ALA A 58 -4.85 -0.43 6.94
C ALA A 58 -4.79 -1.12 5.58
N ILE A 59 -5.03 -2.43 5.55
CA ILE A 59 -5.07 -3.19 4.29
C ILE A 59 -6.21 -2.69 3.41
N SER A 60 -7.38 -2.47 4.01
CA SER A 60 -8.55 -1.95 3.29
C SER A 60 -8.24 -0.60 2.66
N GLU A 61 -7.59 0.29 3.40
CA GLU A 61 -7.20 1.59 2.89
C GLU A 61 -6.24 1.46 1.71
N ALA A 62 -5.27 0.56 1.83
CA ALA A 62 -4.31 0.32 0.75
C ALA A 62 -5.01 -0.11 -0.54
N VAL A 63 -5.97 -1.03 -0.43
CA VAL A 63 -6.72 -1.51 -1.58
C VAL A 63 -7.54 -0.37 -2.20
N LYS A 64 -8.21 0.42 -1.36
CA LYS A 64 -9.01 1.55 -1.85
C LYS A 64 -8.17 2.61 -2.54
N LEU A 65 -7.02 2.94 -1.97
CA LEU A 65 -6.12 3.92 -2.57
C LEU A 65 -5.54 3.42 -3.88
N ALA A 66 -5.19 2.13 -3.94
CA ALA A 66 -4.71 1.52 -5.17
C ALA A 66 -5.77 1.58 -6.27
N SER A 67 -7.03 1.31 -5.90
CA SER A 67 -8.15 1.39 -6.83
C SER A 67 -8.31 2.80 -7.39
N LYS A 68 -8.25 3.81 -6.53
CA LYS A 68 -8.34 5.21 -6.97
C LYS A 68 -7.19 5.60 -7.86
N ALA A 69 -5.98 5.17 -7.51
CA ALA A 69 -4.79 5.47 -8.30
C ALA A 69 -4.89 4.84 -9.69
N LEU A 70 -5.40 3.62 -9.77
CA LEU A 70 -5.57 2.93 -11.04
C LEU A 70 -6.52 3.71 -11.94
N VAL A 71 -7.67 4.12 -11.41
CA VAL A 71 -8.66 4.88 -12.18
C VAL A 71 -8.08 6.21 -12.65
N SER A 72 -7.35 6.91 -11.78
CA SER A 72 -6.77 8.21 -12.08
C SER A 72 -5.66 8.13 -13.13
N HIS A 73 -4.99 7.00 -13.23
CA HIS A 73 -3.84 6.83 -14.11
C HIS A 73 -4.08 5.89 -15.28
N VAL A 74 -5.34 5.58 -15.56
CA VAL A 74 -5.68 4.71 -16.70
C VAL A 74 -5.03 5.15 -18.01
N PRO A 75 -5.03 6.44 -18.36
CA PRO A 75 -4.37 6.86 -19.60
C PRO A 75 -2.89 6.48 -19.68
N ASP A 76 -2.22 6.44 -18.55
CA ASP A 76 -0.79 6.09 -18.48
C ASP A 76 -0.56 4.58 -18.56
N LEU A 77 -1.59 3.79 -18.31
CA LEU A 77 -1.49 2.34 -18.25
C LEU A 77 -1.99 1.67 -19.52
N VAL A 78 -2.66 2.43 -20.39
CA VAL A 78 -3.20 1.87 -21.61
C VAL A 78 -2.07 1.52 -22.55
N VAL A 79 -2.06 0.27 -23.00
CA VAL A 79 -1.10 -0.23 -23.98
C VAL A 79 -1.78 -0.24 -25.33
N THR A 80 -1.20 0.47 -26.29
CA THR A 80 -1.73 0.49 -27.64
C THR A 80 -1.29 -0.75 -28.39
N GLY A 81 -2.21 -1.37 -29.03
CA GLY A 81 -1.88 -2.51 -29.89
C GLY A 81 -2.57 -3.76 -29.54
#